data_eeb8004529689af99f56c5c86b94a89d
#
_entry.id   eeb8004529689af99f56c5c86b94a89d
#
_cell.length_a   1.000
_cell.length_b   1.000
_cell.length_c   1.000
_cell.angle_alpha   90.00
_cell.angle_beta   90.00
_cell.angle_gamma   90.00
#
_symmetry.space_group_name_H-M   'P 1'
#
loop_
_entity.id
_entity.type
_entity.pdbx_description
1 polymer ?
#
loop_
_entity_poly.entity_id
_entity_poly.type
_entity_poly.pdbx_seq_one_letter_code
_entity_poly.pdbx_strand_id
1 'polypeptide(L)'
;KTWVIPGFLDCHTHYTQCSYTLGRLDLIDARSADEAMSLLREHLEERRESGTLDPDQYVVGMRFRHSLWADDAQPTLAAIDAVSGDQPVALSSADMHCGWVNSAAARKLGVHVGESGLVGELEWFDGYCKRDKGPGAADELMRLLRNAEQDAAGKGVVGVRDYEMAENIDTWIDRFKQGLDGMRIEAGVYPERLQQAIDDGWHTGDELPGSHGLGHVGAMKMISDGSLNTRSAYCSTPY
;
A
#
# COMPACT_ATOMS: atom_id res chain seq x y z
N LYS A 1 -13.02 34.21 -12.83
CA LYS A 1 -13.91 33.88 -11.70
C LYS A 1 -13.26 32.72 -10.93
N THR A 2 -13.05 32.91 -9.63
CA THR A 2 -12.49 31.87 -8.75
C THR A 2 -13.64 31.29 -7.92
N TRP A 3 -13.69 29.98 -7.77
CA TRP A 3 -14.64 29.29 -6.92
C TRP A 3 -13.92 28.82 -5.65
N VAL A 4 -14.59 28.93 -4.51
CA VAL A 4 -14.12 28.36 -3.24
C VAL A 4 -15.06 27.20 -2.90
N ILE A 5 -14.49 26.04 -2.66
CA ILE A 5 -15.20 24.82 -2.28
C ILE A 5 -14.61 24.28 -0.97
N PRO A 6 -15.35 23.48 -0.19
CA PRO A 6 -14.77 22.73 0.92
C PRO A 6 -13.65 21.80 0.43
N GLY A 7 -12.65 21.55 1.27
CA GLY A 7 -11.65 20.51 0.99
C GLY A 7 -12.29 19.12 0.95
N PHE A 8 -11.64 18.20 0.24
CA PHE A 8 -12.12 16.83 0.09
C PHE A 8 -11.79 15.98 1.31
N LEU A 9 -12.72 15.10 1.67
CA LEU A 9 -12.49 14.02 2.62
C LEU A 9 -12.50 12.69 1.85
N ASP A 10 -11.39 11.95 1.89
CA ASP A 10 -11.38 10.57 1.38
C ASP A 10 -11.98 9.64 2.44
N CYS A 11 -13.12 9.04 2.08
CA CYS A 11 -13.89 8.23 3.01
C CYS A 11 -13.47 6.75 3.08
N HIS A 12 -12.42 6.35 2.35
CA HIS A 12 -11.90 4.98 2.40
C HIS A 12 -10.44 4.94 1.99
N THR A 13 -9.56 4.99 2.95
CA THR A 13 -8.10 4.97 2.74
C THR A 13 -7.48 3.87 3.58
N HIS A 14 -6.40 3.28 3.07
CA HIS A 14 -5.40 2.53 3.81
C HIS A 14 -4.14 3.41 3.81
N TYR A 15 -4.05 4.31 4.79
CA TYR A 15 -3.16 5.46 4.72
C TYR A 15 -1.68 5.07 4.66
N THR A 16 -1.27 4.08 5.46
CA THR A 16 0.08 3.54 5.43
C THR A 16 0.41 2.94 4.06
N GLN A 17 -0.49 2.12 3.53
CA GLN A 17 -0.32 1.51 2.22
C GLN A 17 -0.29 2.56 1.11
N CYS A 18 -1.18 3.54 1.16
CA CYS A 18 -1.18 4.65 0.22
C CYS A 18 0.15 5.41 0.25
N SER A 19 0.68 5.69 1.44
CA SER A 19 1.97 6.37 1.61
C SER A 19 3.14 5.59 1.00
N TYR A 20 3.11 4.28 1.12
CA TYR A 20 4.10 3.42 0.45
C TYR A 20 3.99 3.45 -1.08
N THR A 21 2.84 3.81 -1.67
CA THR A 21 2.72 3.93 -3.13
C THR A 21 3.40 5.17 -3.68
N LEU A 22 3.49 6.23 -2.89
CA LEU A 22 4.09 7.49 -3.30
C LEU A 22 5.62 7.37 -3.38
N GLY A 23 6.17 7.64 -4.55
CA GLY A 23 7.61 7.52 -4.82
C GLY A 23 8.09 6.11 -5.14
N ARG A 24 7.18 5.14 -5.31
CA ARG A 24 7.48 3.80 -5.83
C ARG A 24 7.17 3.71 -7.32
N LEU A 25 7.72 2.68 -7.97
CA LEU A 25 7.42 2.40 -9.37
C LEU A 25 5.91 2.16 -9.53
N ASP A 26 5.26 3.00 -10.33
CA ASP A 26 3.84 2.89 -10.63
C ASP A 26 3.62 2.15 -11.95
N LEU A 27 2.85 1.07 -11.90
CA LEU A 27 2.57 0.20 -13.04
C LEU A 27 1.11 0.26 -13.52
N ILE A 28 0.35 1.28 -13.07
CA ILE A 28 -1.10 1.35 -13.34
C ILE A 28 -1.41 1.41 -14.84
N ASP A 29 -0.55 2.05 -15.62
CA ASP A 29 -0.73 2.24 -17.06
C ASP A 29 -0.09 1.13 -17.91
N ALA A 30 0.67 0.20 -17.31
CA ALA A 30 1.22 -0.94 -18.02
C ALA A 30 0.10 -1.87 -18.52
N ARG A 31 0.15 -2.24 -19.79
CA ARG A 31 -0.84 -3.05 -20.50
C ARG A 31 -0.34 -4.46 -20.82
N SER A 32 0.91 -4.74 -20.48
CA SER A 32 1.57 -6.02 -20.68
C SER A 32 2.72 -6.22 -19.69
N ALA A 33 3.19 -7.45 -19.57
CA ALA A 33 4.40 -7.76 -18.84
C ALA A 33 5.62 -7.01 -19.43
N ASP A 34 5.70 -6.89 -20.73
CA ASP A 34 6.82 -6.20 -21.41
C ASP A 34 6.85 -4.70 -21.10
N GLU A 35 5.68 -4.04 -21.09
CA GLU A 35 5.59 -2.63 -20.69
C GLU A 35 5.96 -2.45 -19.22
N ALA A 36 5.48 -3.32 -18.33
CA ALA A 36 5.85 -3.30 -16.91
C ALA A 36 7.36 -3.49 -16.72
N MET A 37 7.98 -4.40 -17.47
CA MET A 37 9.43 -4.63 -17.42
C MET A 37 10.23 -3.47 -18.01
N SER A 38 9.70 -2.74 -18.98
CA SER A 38 10.33 -1.52 -19.48
C SER A 38 10.35 -0.42 -18.42
N LEU A 39 9.23 -0.18 -17.76
CA LEU A 39 9.14 0.77 -16.65
C LEU A 39 10.05 0.38 -15.47
N LEU A 40 10.12 -0.92 -15.15
CA LEU A 40 11.02 -1.42 -14.10
C LEU A 40 12.49 -1.16 -14.47
N ARG A 41 12.87 -1.39 -15.72
CA ARG A 41 14.24 -1.15 -16.18
C ARG A 41 14.64 0.32 -16.04
N GLU A 42 13.78 1.23 -16.51
CA GLU A 42 13.99 2.69 -16.40
C GLU A 42 14.13 3.08 -14.91
N HIS A 43 13.26 2.61 -14.05
CA HIS A 43 13.31 2.89 -12.61
C HIS A 43 14.60 2.36 -11.95
N LEU A 44 15.06 1.16 -12.32
CA LEU A 44 16.32 0.61 -11.81
C LEU A 44 17.54 1.40 -12.30
N GLU A 45 17.54 1.86 -13.56
CA GLU A 45 18.58 2.69 -14.13
C GLU A 45 18.66 4.05 -13.43
N GLU A 46 17.54 4.74 -13.26
CA GLU A 46 17.47 6.02 -12.53
C GLU A 46 18.00 5.89 -11.09
N ARG A 47 17.61 4.83 -10.37
CA ARG A 47 18.08 4.59 -9.01
C ARG A 47 19.56 4.22 -8.95
N ARG A 48 20.09 3.57 -9.97
CA ARG A 48 21.52 3.25 -10.10
C ARG A 48 22.31 4.53 -10.37
N GLU A 49 21.86 5.36 -11.29
CA GLU A 49 22.50 6.63 -11.65
C GLU A 49 22.50 7.64 -10.50
N SER A 50 21.39 7.70 -9.73
CA SER A 50 21.28 8.55 -8.53
C SER A 50 22.02 7.99 -7.31
N GLY A 51 22.56 6.77 -7.37
CA GLY A 51 23.19 6.10 -6.23
C GLY A 51 22.25 5.71 -5.11
N THR A 52 20.95 5.62 -5.40
CA THR A 52 19.89 5.26 -4.41
C THR A 52 19.47 3.79 -4.48
N LEU A 53 20.08 3.01 -5.40
CA LEU A 53 19.83 1.58 -5.49
C LEU A 53 20.69 0.84 -4.46
N ASP A 54 20.05 0.28 -3.44
CA ASP A 54 20.67 -0.56 -2.42
C ASP A 54 20.43 -2.04 -2.79
N PRO A 55 21.48 -2.85 -3.02
CA PRO A 55 21.34 -4.26 -3.42
C PRO A 55 20.69 -5.14 -2.35
N ASP A 56 20.73 -4.70 -1.08
CA ASP A 56 20.11 -5.42 0.03
C ASP A 56 18.67 -4.98 0.29
N GLN A 57 18.16 -3.98 -0.40
CA GLN A 57 16.80 -3.48 -0.25
C GLN A 57 15.89 -3.96 -1.39
N TYR A 58 14.60 -4.09 -1.09
CA TYR A 58 13.63 -4.38 -2.14
C TYR A 58 13.39 -3.15 -3.01
N VAL A 59 13.40 -3.34 -4.32
CA VAL A 59 12.74 -2.41 -5.24
C VAL A 59 11.28 -2.78 -5.32
N VAL A 60 10.43 -1.84 -4.99
CA VAL A 60 9.00 -2.05 -4.89
C VAL A 60 8.27 -1.27 -5.97
N GLY A 61 7.44 -1.97 -6.74
CA GLY A 61 6.48 -1.37 -7.64
C GLY A 61 5.06 -1.72 -7.22
N MET A 62 4.09 -0.97 -7.75
CA MET A 62 2.70 -1.08 -7.34
C MET A 62 1.75 -0.98 -8.53
N ARG A 63 0.56 -1.52 -8.36
CA ARG A 63 -0.64 -1.29 -9.17
C ARG A 63 -0.62 -1.94 -10.57
N PHE A 64 0.17 -3.00 -10.82
CA PHE A 64 0.01 -3.75 -12.05
C PHE A 64 -1.37 -4.45 -12.11
N ARG A 65 -1.93 -4.61 -13.30
CA ARG A 65 -3.28 -5.17 -13.52
C ARG A 65 -3.25 -6.32 -14.54
N HIS A 66 -2.49 -7.37 -14.23
CA HIS A 66 -2.30 -8.49 -15.15
C HIS A 66 -3.61 -9.17 -15.59
N SER A 67 -4.65 -9.12 -14.75
CA SER A 67 -5.98 -9.64 -15.11
C SER A 67 -6.63 -8.95 -16.30
N LEU A 68 -6.14 -7.77 -16.71
CA LEU A 68 -6.57 -7.02 -17.88
C LEU A 68 -5.64 -7.19 -19.09
N TRP A 69 -4.52 -7.90 -18.93
CA TRP A 69 -3.56 -8.10 -19.99
C TRP A 69 -3.97 -9.29 -20.88
N ALA A 70 -3.54 -9.27 -22.14
CA ALA A 70 -3.77 -10.39 -23.04
C ALA A 70 -3.05 -11.67 -22.58
N ASP A 71 -3.52 -12.82 -23.00
CA ASP A 71 -2.99 -14.13 -22.53
C ASP A 71 -1.50 -14.32 -22.87
N ASP A 72 -1.03 -13.75 -23.96
CA ASP A 72 0.37 -13.77 -24.39
C ASP A 72 1.22 -12.66 -23.77
N ALA A 73 0.62 -11.79 -22.95
CA ALA A 73 1.25 -10.63 -22.31
C ALA A 73 1.35 -10.77 -20.78
N GLN A 74 1.20 -11.98 -20.25
CA GLN A 74 1.11 -12.27 -18.83
C GLN A 74 2.48 -12.23 -18.12
N PRO A 75 2.51 -12.01 -16.79
CA PRO A 75 3.72 -12.05 -15.98
C PRO A 75 4.48 -13.37 -16.09
N THR A 76 5.80 -13.30 -16.16
CA THR A 76 6.67 -14.47 -16.05
C THR A 76 7.84 -14.20 -15.11
N LEU A 77 8.31 -15.24 -14.41
CA LEU A 77 9.50 -15.17 -13.57
C LEU A 77 10.74 -14.82 -14.41
N ALA A 78 10.84 -15.40 -15.59
CA ALA A 78 11.98 -15.16 -16.49
C ALA A 78 12.07 -13.68 -16.94
N ALA A 79 10.93 -13.02 -17.19
CA ALA A 79 10.91 -11.63 -17.61
C ALA A 79 11.41 -10.69 -16.50
N ILE A 80 10.93 -10.87 -15.27
CA ILE A 80 11.34 -10.02 -14.15
C ILE A 80 12.78 -10.31 -13.73
N ASP A 81 13.24 -11.57 -13.76
CA ASP A 81 14.64 -11.93 -13.49
C ASP A 81 15.61 -11.33 -14.52
N ALA A 82 15.23 -11.33 -15.80
CA ALA A 82 16.06 -10.77 -16.87
C ALA A 82 16.31 -9.26 -16.71
N VAL A 83 15.38 -8.53 -16.12
CA VAL A 83 15.49 -7.07 -15.90
C VAL A 83 16.19 -6.74 -14.60
N SER A 84 15.90 -7.48 -13.53
CA SER A 84 16.34 -7.14 -12.18
C SER A 84 17.61 -7.86 -11.72
N GLY A 85 17.95 -9.01 -12.30
CA GLY A 85 19.07 -9.83 -11.86
C GLY A 85 18.96 -10.20 -10.38
N ASP A 86 20.01 -9.93 -9.61
CA ASP A 86 20.06 -10.22 -8.17
C ASP A 86 19.44 -9.13 -7.29
N GLN A 87 19.00 -8.01 -7.86
CA GLN A 87 18.29 -6.99 -7.11
C GLN A 87 16.91 -7.52 -6.70
N PRO A 88 16.57 -7.60 -5.39
CA PRO A 88 15.23 -8.05 -4.97
C PRO A 88 14.14 -7.10 -5.47
N VAL A 89 13.20 -7.61 -6.27
CA VAL A 89 12.08 -6.84 -6.84
C VAL A 89 10.75 -7.48 -6.43
N ALA A 90 9.85 -6.66 -5.88
CA ALA A 90 8.52 -7.07 -5.48
C ALA A 90 7.49 -6.04 -5.98
N LEU A 91 6.70 -6.45 -6.96
CA LEU A 91 5.65 -5.64 -7.58
C LEU A 91 4.29 -6.08 -7.01
N SER A 92 3.47 -5.14 -6.54
CA SER A 92 2.13 -5.43 -6.02
C SER A 92 1.07 -5.18 -7.08
N SER A 93 0.06 -6.05 -7.17
CA SER A 93 -1.11 -5.80 -8.00
C SER A 93 -1.92 -4.59 -7.52
N ALA A 94 -2.79 -4.07 -8.37
CA ALA A 94 -3.58 -2.88 -8.07
C ALA A 94 -4.56 -3.08 -6.89
N ASP A 95 -5.03 -4.31 -6.68
CA ASP A 95 -5.88 -4.69 -5.54
C ASP A 95 -5.10 -5.20 -4.34
N MET A 96 -3.77 -5.28 -4.44
CA MET A 96 -2.83 -5.75 -3.43
C MET A 96 -2.94 -7.23 -3.03
N HIS A 97 -3.79 -8.01 -3.70
CA HIS A 97 -3.98 -9.44 -3.42
C HIS A 97 -2.94 -10.36 -4.08
N CYS A 98 -2.08 -9.81 -4.93
CA CYS A 98 -1.07 -10.57 -5.65
C CYS A 98 0.23 -9.77 -5.77
N GLY A 99 1.36 -10.47 -5.67
CA GLY A 99 2.68 -9.93 -5.98
C GLY A 99 3.28 -10.60 -7.20
N TRP A 100 4.04 -9.85 -8.00
CA TRP A 100 4.94 -10.38 -9.01
C TRP A 100 6.36 -10.13 -8.53
N VAL A 101 7.08 -11.21 -8.22
CA VAL A 101 8.40 -11.15 -7.58
C VAL A 101 9.44 -11.87 -8.42
N ASN A 102 10.68 -11.38 -8.38
CA ASN A 102 11.80 -12.06 -8.99
C ASN A 102 12.38 -13.15 -8.06
N SER A 103 13.27 -13.97 -8.59
CA SER A 103 13.92 -15.06 -7.84
C SER A 103 14.66 -14.56 -6.59
N ALA A 104 15.28 -13.38 -6.63
CA ALA A 104 15.98 -12.81 -5.50
C ALA A 104 15.00 -12.40 -4.38
N ALA A 105 13.91 -11.72 -4.73
CA ALA A 105 12.87 -11.36 -3.76
C ALA A 105 12.15 -12.59 -3.19
N ALA A 106 11.83 -13.59 -4.02
CA ALA A 106 11.20 -14.83 -3.57
C ALA A 106 12.03 -15.55 -2.50
N ARG A 107 13.34 -15.69 -2.73
CA ARG A 107 14.27 -16.26 -1.73
C ARG A 107 14.28 -15.45 -0.43
N LYS A 108 14.32 -14.12 -0.54
CA LYS A 108 14.41 -13.22 0.61
C LYS A 108 13.11 -13.16 1.42
N LEU A 109 11.95 -13.23 0.77
CA LEU A 109 10.63 -13.28 1.40
C LEU A 109 10.32 -14.67 1.97
N GLY A 110 10.99 -15.73 1.47
CA GLY A 110 10.71 -17.11 1.82
C GLY A 110 9.41 -17.62 1.19
N VAL A 111 9.05 -17.12 0.00
CA VAL A 111 7.85 -17.51 -0.75
C VAL A 111 8.21 -18.42 -1.92
N HIS A 112 7.28 -19.29 -2.30
CA HIS A 112 7.44 -20.14 -3.48
C HIS A 112 6.83 -19.49 -4.71
N VAL A 113 7.54 -19.49 -5.83
CA VAL A 113 7.07 -18.95 -7.10
C VAL A 113 7.14 -19.98 -8.22
N GLY A 114 6.10 -20.05 -9.02
CA GLY A 114 6.06 -20.80 -10.28
C GLY A 114 6.62 -20.02 -11.45
N GLU A 115 6.37 -20.51 -12.67
CA GLU A 115 6.84 -19.90 -13.92
C GLU A 115 6.34 -18.46 -14.14
N SER A 116 5.20 -18.10 -13.57
CA SER A 116 4.65 -16.74 -13.64
C SER A 116 5.39 -15.73 -12.76
N GLY A 117 6.08 -16.18 -11.71
CA GLY A 117 6.62 -15.29 -10.68
C GLY A 117 5.56 -14.67 -9.78
N LEU A 118 4.28 -15.07 -9.91
CA LEU A 118 3.18 -14.55 -9.13
C LEU A 118 3.06 -15.27 -7.78
N VAL A 119 2.79 -14.50 -6.74
CA VAL A 119 2.48 -14.95 -5.37
C VAL A 119 1.14 -14.35 -4.99
N GLY A 120 0.20 -15.17 -4.56
CA GLY A 120 -1.15 -14.70 -4.26
C GLY A 120 -1.53 -14.80 -2.78
N GLU A 121 -2.58 -14.06 -2.43
CA GLU A 121 -3.33 -14.14 -1.18
C GLU A 121 -2.45 -14.18 0.09
N LEU A 122 -2.67 -15.16 0.98
CA LEU A 122 -2.02 -15.23 2.28
C LEU A 122 -0.49 -15.29 2.22
N GLU A 123 0.07 -16.00 1.23
CA GLU A 123 1.52 -16.09 1.06
C GLU A 123 2.12 -14.73 0.67
N TRP A 124 1.42 -13.98 -0.19
CA TRP A 124 1.80 -12.63 -0.55
C TRP A 124 1.71 -11.68 0.64
N PHE A 125 0.61 -11.68 1.39
CA PHE A 125 0.43 -10.80 2.55
C PHE A 125 1.47 -11.05 3.63
N ASP A 126 1.77 -12.32 3.95
CA ASP A 126 2.80 -12.66 4.95
C ASP A 126 4.20 -12.19 4.49
N GLY A 127 4.56 -12.41 3.24
CA GLY A 127 5.80 -11.93 2.64
C GLY A 127 5.87 -10.40 2.60
N TYR A 128 4.79 -9.76 2.14
CA TYR A 128 4.69 -8.31 2.06
C TYR A 128 4.86 -7.63 3.42
N CYS A 129 4.24 -8.17 4.48
CA CYS A 129 4.39 -7.65 5.84
C CYS A 129 5.79 -7.81 6.44
N LYS A 130 6.58 -8.78 5.96
CA LYS A 130 7.97 -8.98 6.40
C LYS A 130 8.96 -7.99 5.79
N ARG A 131 8.61 -7.41 4.64
CA ARG A 131 9.50 -6.59 3.82
C ARG A 131 10.02 -5.32 4.51
N ASP A 132 9.19 -4.68 5.32
CA ASP A 132 9.43 -3.32 5.85
C ASP A 132 9.87 -3.32 7.33
N LYS A 133 10.54 -4.38 7.82
CA LYS A 133 10.96 -4.53 9.23
C LYS A 133 12.47 -4.36 9.46
N GLY A 134 13.16 -3.63 8.59
CA GLY A 134 14.61 -3.38 8.75
C GLY A 134 14.93 -2.18 9.64
N PRO A 135 16.22 -2.00 10.02
CA PRO A 135 16.67 -0.77 10.67
C PRO A 135 16.32 0.47 9.84
N GLY A 136 15.80 1.52 10.48
CA GLY A 136 15.37 2.76 9.82
C GLY A 136 14.00 2.71 9.13
N ALA A 137 13.31 1.58 9.14
CA ALA A 137 11.99 1.45 8.51
C ALA A 137 10.94 2.40 9.11
N ALA A 138 11.01 2.69 10.41
CA ALA A 138 10.10 3.62 11.08
C ALA A 138 10.31 5.07 10.61
N ASP A 139 11.56 5.51 10.49
CA ASP A 139 11.89 6.87 10.03
C ASP A 139 11.50 7.04 8.55
N GLU A 140 11.76 6.03 7.74
CA GLU A 140 11.36 6.01 6.33
C GLU A 140 9.84 6.05 6.19
N LEU A 141 9.11 5.27 6.98
CA LEU A 141 7.65 5.32 6.99
C LEU A 141 7.14 6.71 7.35
N MET A 142 7.69 7.34 8.41
CA MET A 142 7.29 8.69 8.80
C MET A 142 7.56 9.71 7.69
N ARG A 143 8.66 9.58 6.96
CA ARG A 143 8.97 10.40 5.79
C ARG A 143 7.92 10.23 4.69
N LEU A 144 7.55 8.97 4.38
CA LEU A 144 6.52 8.66 3.38
C LEU A 144 5.15 9.18 3.78
N LEU A 145 4.76 9.06 5.06
CA LEU A 145 3.50 9.57 5.59
C LEU A 145 3.42 11.11 5.44
N ARG A 146 4.50 11.86 5.74
CA ARG A 146 4.56 13.30 5.53
C ARG A 146 4.46 13.68 4.04
N ASN A 147 5.11 12.93 3.17
CA ASN A 147 4.97 13.13 1.72
C ASN A 147 3.53 12.91 1.26
N ALA A 148 2.84 11.90 1.83
CA ALA A 148 1.44 11.62 1.55
C ALA A 148 0.53 12.77 1.98
N GLU A 149 0.77 13.39 3.14
CA GLU A 149 0.04 14.60 3.56
C GLU A 149 0.21 15.76 2.57
N GLN A 150 1.44 15.99 2.13
CA GLN A 150 1.73 17.06 1.18
C GLN A 150 1.08 16.82 -0.19
N ASP A 151 1.14 15.58 -0.69
CA ASP A 151 0.49 15.17 -1.94
C ASP A 151 -1.03 15.32 -1.86
N ALA A 152 -1.63 14.87 -0.75
CA ALA A 152 -3.06 15.01 -0.48
C ALA A 152 -3.49 16.48 -0.43
N ALA A 153 -2.74 17.32 0.28
CA ALA A 153 -2.99 18.77 0.35
C ALA A 153 -2.90 19.42 -1.01
N GLY A 154 -1.92 19.04 -1.85
CA GLY A 154 -1.78 19.52 -3.24
C GLY A 154 -2.98 19.18 -4.12
N LYS A 155 -3.72 18.13 -3.80
CA LYS A 155 -4.95 17.68 -4.47
C LYS A 155 -6.23 18.23 -3.83
N GLY A 156 -6.11 19.01 -2.75
CA GLY A 156 -7.25 19.56 -2.00
C GLY A 156 -7.90 18.56 -1.04
N VAL A 157 -7.26 17.44 -0.74
CA VAL A 157 -7.70 16.49 0.29
C VAL A 157 -7.27 17.02 1.66
N VAL A 158 -8.21 17.21 2.56
CA VAL A 158 -8.00 17.77 3.91
C VAL A 158 -8.24 16.77 5.03
N GLY A 159 -8.62 15.54 4.70
CA GLY A 159 -8.82 14.49 5.67
C GLY A 159 -9.09 13.13 5.03
N VAL A 160 -8.90 12.09 5.83
CA VAL A 160 -9.12 10.70 5.41
C VAL A 160 -9.82 9.90 6.51
N ARG A 161 -10.61 8.90 6.09
CA ARG A 161 -11.01 7.78 6.93
C ARG A 161 -10.04 6.65 6.70
N ASP A 162 -9.19 6.42 7.70
CA ASP A 162 -8.15 5.38 7.61
C ASP A 162 -8.71 4.04 8.11
N TYR A 163 -8.77 3.09 7.18
CA TYR A 163 -9.14 1.71 7.43
C TYR A 163 -7.93 0.78 7.28
N GLU A 164 -6.73 1.24 7.68
CA GLU A 164 -5.57 0.37 7.73
C GLU A 164 -5.85 -0.85 8.63
N MET A 165 -5.37 -2.03 8.20
CA MET A 165 -5.55 -3.28 8.95
C MET A 165 -4.53 -3.36 10.10
N ALA A 166 -4.66 -2.43 11.06
CA ALA A 166 -3.74 -2.23 12.18
C ALA A 166 -4.51 -1.75 13.43
N GLU A 167 -3.78 -1.52 14.53
CA GLU A 167 -4.25 -0.80 15.72
C GLU A 167 -4.35 0.70 15.40
N ASN A 168 -5.36 1.10 14.65
CA ASN A 168 -5.43 2.45 14.08
C ASN A 168 -5.47 3.55 15.14
N ILE A 169 -6.19 3.35 16.25
CA ILE A 169 -6.29 4.34 17.33
C ILE A 169 -4.89 4.64 17.87
N ASP A 170 -4.20 3.62 18.37
CA ASP A 170 -2.86 3.78 18.95
C ASP A 170 -1.84 4.28 17.92
N THR A 171 -1.91 3.76 16.69
CA THR A 171 -1.05 4.18 15.59
C THR A 171 -1.18 5.67 15.31
N TRP A 172 -2.41 6.21 15.28
CA TRP A 172 -2.61 7.64 15.03
C TRP A 172 -2.29 8.51 16.22
N ILE A 173 -2.54 8.05 17.46
CA ILE A 173 -2.05 8.74 18.67
C ILE A 173 -0.53 8.92 18.62
N ASP A 174 0.20 7.87 18.24
CA ASP A 174 1.66 7.94 18.16
C ASP A 174 2.16 8.80 16.99
N ARG A 175 1.45 8.80 15.85
CA ARG A 175 1.73 9.68 14.71
C ARG A 175 1.52 11.15 15.06
N PHE A 176 0.43 11.50 15.75
CA PHE A 176 0.18 12.87 16.22
C PHE A 176 1.27 13.33 17.20
N LYS A 177 1.70 12.49 18.15
CA LYS A 177 2.84 12.80 19.02
C LYS A 177 4.14 13.08 18.26
N GLN A 178 4.30 12.50 17.09
CA GLN A 178 5.46 12.70 16.20
C GLN A 178 5.25 13.87 15.22
N GLY A 179 4.17 14.63 15.35
CA GLY A 179 3.87 15.81 14.55
C GLY A 179 3.40 15.47 13.12
N LEU A 180 2.67 14.37 12.92
CA LEU A 180 1.95 14.08 11.69
C LEU A 180 0.51 14.58 11.87
N ASP A 181 0.30 15.86 11.62
CA ASP A 181 -0.91 16.62 11.95
C ASP A 181 -1.37 17.55 10.81
N GLY A 182 -1.00 17.23 9.57
CA GLY A 182 -1.33 18.01 8.39
C GLY A 182 -2.75 17.82 7.86
N MET A 183 -3.51 16.82 8.33
CA MET A 183 -4.87 16.54 7.88
C MET A 183 -5.78 15.98 8.97
N ARG A 184 -7.09 15.95 8.69
CA ARG A 184 -8.07 15.30 9.56
C ARG A 184 -8.06 13.80 9.38
N ILE A 185 -8.14 13.08 10.49
CA ILE A 185 -8.12 11.61 10.53
C ILE A 185 -9.34 11.08 11.26
N GLU A 186 -10.05 10.16 10.63
CA GLU A 186 -10.99 9.26 11.30
C GLU A 186 -10.34 7.85 11.33
N ALA A 187 -9.87 7.42 12.50
CA ALA A 187 -9.20 6.13 12.68
C ALA A 187 -10.23 5.00 12.79
N GLY A 188 -10.44 4.24 11.73
CA GLY A 188 -11.40 3.13 11.67
C GLY A 188 -11.01 1.97 12.58
N VAL A 189 -12.00 1.25 13.10
CA VAL A 189 -11.81 0.09 13.99
C VAL A 189 -12.29 -1.17 13.29
N TYR A 190 -11.45 -2.21 13.26
CA TYR A 190 -11.85 -3.53 12.76
C TYR A 190 -12.52 -4.39 13.85
N PRO A 191 -13.35 -5.39 13.49
CA PRO A 191 -14.05 -6.25 14.47
C PRO A 191 -13.11 -6.91 15.47
N GLU A 192 -11.92 -7.31 15.04
CA GLU A 192 -10.89 -7.95 15.87
C GLU A 192 -10.35 -7.03 16.97
N ARG A 193 -10.52 -5.69 16.81
CA ARG A 193 -10.06 -4.65 17.73
C ARG A 193 -11.21 -4.00 18.51
N LEU A 194 -12.44 -4.36 18.18
CA LEU A 194 -13.63 -3.72 18.78
C LEU A 194 -13.69 -3.92 20.30
N GLN A 195 -13.42 -5.14 20.78
CA GLN A 195 -13.47 -5.40 22.23
C GLN A 195 -12.43 -4.59 22.99
N GLN A 196 -11.22 -4.46 22.45
CA GLN A 196 -10.17 -3.64 23.05
C GLN A 196 -10.58 -2.16 23.08
N ALA A 197 -11.13 -1.63 21.99
CA ALA A 197 -11.58 -0.24 21.95
C ALA A 197 -12.70 0.02 22.98
N ILE A 198 -13.64 -0.95 23.19
CA ILE A 198 -14.67 -0.87 24.22
C ILE A 198 -14.06 -0.89 25.63
N ASP A 199 -13.12 -1.79 25.89
CA ASP A 199 -12.48 -1.94 27.20
C ASP A 199 -11.65 -0.69 27.57
N ASP A 200 -11.07 -0.02 26.57
CA ASP A 200 -10.36 1.25 26.71
C ASP A 200 -11.31 2.46 26.78
N GLY A 201 -12.61 2.24 26.61
CA GLY A 201 -13.63 3.27 26.75
C GLY A 201 -13.79 4.19 25.52
N TRP A 202 -13.29 3.77 24.34
CA TRP A 202 -13.41 4.55 23.12
C TRP A 202 -14.81 4.50 22.51
N HIS A 203 -15.29 5.66 22.00
CA HIS A 203 -16.50 5.79 21.23
C HIS A 203 -16.21 6.46 19.88
N THR A 204 -17.01 6.15 18.88
CA THR A 204 -16.93 6.86 17.58
C THR A 204 -17.11 8.36 17.79
N GLY A 205 -16.19 9.15 17.27
CA GLY A 205 -16.16 10.61 17.40
C GLY A 205 -15.32 11.12 18.56
N ASP A 206 -14.81 10.27 19.45
CA ASP A 206 -13.88 10.69 20.50
C ASP A 206 -12.60 11.25 19.90
N GLU A 207 -12.12 12.35 20.44
CA GLU A 207 -10.86 12.96 19.97
C GLU A 207 -9.64 12.12 20.40
N LEU A 208 -8.74 11.90 19.46
CA LEU A 208 -7.48 11.20 19.71
C LEU A 208 -6.50 12.11 20.45
N PRO A 209 -5.84 11.64 21.52
CA PRO A 209 -4.86 12.43 22.27
C PRO A 209 -3.75 12.98 21.38
N GLY A 210 -3.46 14.27 21.53
CA GLY A 210 -2.41 14.97 20.79
C GLY A 210 -2.79 15.38 19.37
N SER A 211 -4.02 15.14 18.93
CA SER A 211 -4.48 15.48 17.59
C SER A 211 -4.91 16.95 17.41
N HIS A 212 -5.10 17.68 18.49
CA HIS A 212 -5.57 19.07 18.45
C HIS A 212 -6.86 19.26 17.62
N GLY A 213 -7.80 18.32 17.75
CA GLY A 213 -9.07 18.32 17.03
C GLY A 213 -9.00 17.82 15.59
N LEU A 214 -7.87 17.31 15.13
CA LEU A 214 -7.71 16.73 13.80
C LEU A 214 -7.94 15.24 13.75
N GLY A 215 -7.79 14.51 14.86
CA GLY A 215 -7.92 13.05 14.92
C GLY A 215 -9.11 12.62 15.77
N HIS A 216 -9.91 11.70 15.23
CA HIS A 216 -11.06 11.13 15.94
C HIS A 216 -11.13 9.62 15.72
N VAL A 217 -11.73 8.93 16.69
CA VAL A 217 -12.11 7.53 16.53
C VAL A 217 -13.18 7.43 15.46
N GLY A 218 -12.93 6.63 14.43
CA GLY A 218 -13.82 6.39 13.31
C GLY A 218 -14.85 5.30 13.59
N ALA A 219 -15.61 4.96 12.53
CA ALA A 219 -16.58 3.88 12.58
C ALA A 219 -15.89 2.50 12.51
N MET A 220 -16.61 1.46 12.97
CA MET A 220 -16.20 0.08 12.76
C MET A 220 -16.31 -0.30 11.30
N LYS A 221 -15.25 -0.92 10.76
CA LYS A 221 -15.16 -1.45 9.39
C LYS A 221 -15.49 -2.93 9.39
N MET A 222 -16.46 -3.32 8.57
CA MET A 222 -16.78 -4.72 8.30
C MET A 222 -16.50 -5.04 6.84
N ILE A 223 -15.85 -6.16 6.57
CA ILE A 223 -15.67 -6.71 5.24
C ILE A 223 -16.75 -7.75 5.02
N SER A 224 -17.63 -7.51 4.03
CA SER A 224 -18.77 -8.38 3.77
C SER A 224 -18.46 -9.52 2.80
N ASP A 225 -17.50 -9.31 1.88
CA ASP A 225 -17.11 -10.24 0.83
C ASP A 225 -15.72 -9.90 0.30
N GLY A 226 -15.30 -10.54 -0.79
CA GLY A 226 -14.00 -10.35 -1.41
C GLY A 226 -13.95 -9.24 -2.47
N SER A 227 -13.02 -9.38 -3.44
CA SER A 227 -12.74 -8.40 -4.50
C SER A 227 -13.22 -8.88 -5.87
N LEU A 228 -13.69 -7.96 -6.70
CA LEU A 228 -14.04 -8.23 -8.11
C LEU A 228 -12.81 -8.63 -8.93
N ASN A 229 -11.68 -7.97 -8.72
CA ASN A 229 -10.46 -8.19 -9.48
C ASN A 229 -9.89 -9.61 -9.25
N THR A 230 -9.91 -10.10 -8.02
CA THR A 230 -9.48 -11.47 -7.68
C THR A 230 -10.58 -12.51 -7.82
N ARG A 231 -11.77 -12.10 -8.27
CA ARG A 231 -12.95 -12.96 -8.46
C ARG A 231 -13.38 -13.69 -7.18
N SER A 232 -13.20 -13.05 -6.04
CA SER A 232 -13.61 -13.54 -4.70
C SER A 232 -14.82 -12.79 -4.13
N ALA A 233 -15.30 -11.76 -4.81
CA ALA A 233 -16.51 -11.04 -4.41
C ALA A 233 -17.77 -11.91 -4.56
N TYR A 234 -18.75 -11.70 -3.69
CA TYR A 234 -20.04 -12.37 -3.80
C TYR A 234 -20.92 -11.69 -4.86
N CYS A 235 -21.05 -12.34 -6.01
CA CYS A 235 -21.84 -11.86 -7.16
C CYS A 235 -23.08 -12.72 -7.37
N SER A 236 -24.15 -12.12 -7.92
CA SER A 236 -25.38 -12.84 -8.31
C SER A 236 -25.14 -13.84 -9.45
N THR A 237 -24.13 -13.60 -10.27
CA THR A 237 -23.66 -14.50 -11.31
C THR A 237 -22.25 -14.98 -10.95
N PRO A 238 -22.01 -16.30 -10.88
CA PRO A 238 -20.65 -16.81 -10.64
C PRO A 238 -19.64 -16.36 -11.69
N TYR A 239 -18.39 -16.23 -11.26
CA TYR A 239 -17.29 -15.96 -12.16
C TYR A 239 -17.00 -17.14 -13.08
#